data_1583614753a8b1b98955404c1a56e8a0
#
_entry.id   1583614753a8b1b98955404c1a56e8a0
#
_cell.length_a   1.000
_cell.length_b   1.000
_cell.length_c   1.000
_cell.angle_alpha   90.00
_cell.angle_beta   90.00
_cell.angle_gamma   90.00
#
_symmetry.space_group_name_H-M   'P 1'
#
loop_
_entity.id
_entity.type
_entity.pdbx_description
1 polymer ?
#
loop_
_entity_poly.entity_id
_entity_poly.type
_entity_poly.pdbx_seq_one_letter_code
_entity_poly.pdbx_strand_id
1 'polypeptide(L)'
;VSPPTVIRAARAIGFTGFTELKIEIARARGTAQFFAPPEVLTADATLASVLETSIRAGVDALTALSGAIEISALDEAVDLIQSARQVFAFGAGPSATVAADAVFRLRTAGVITVSIQDYLSAMIAARLLGPGDVIIVVSSTGRTSSTLSIADAASSAGASLIAITNQYDTPLATLANVSLVVGGMPLPAQMAAAGSRLA
;
A
#
# COMPACT_ATOMS: atom_id res chain seq x y z
N VAL A 1 -5.72 13.97 24.80
CA VAL A 1 -5.70 15.39 24.37
C VAL A 1 -6.97 15.62 23.55
N SER A 2 -7.73 16.69 23.86
CA SER A 2 -8.99 16.96 23.14
C SER A 2 -8.74 17.56 21.76
N PRO A 3 -9.61 17.29 20.74
CA PRO A 3 -9.48 17.86 19.39
C PRO A 3 -9.29 19.40 19.37
N PRO A 4 -10.03 20.20 20.18
CA PRO A 4 -9.80 21.65 20.23
C PRO A 4 -8.41 22.04 20.71
N THR A 5 -7.79 21.26 21.58
CA THR A 5 -6.44 21.54 22.08
C THR A 5 -5.39 21.35 20.97
N VAL A 6 -5.56 20.31 20.15
CA VAL A 6 -4.67 20.02 19.00
C VAL A 6 -4.78 21.13 17.95
N ILE A 7 -6.00 21.60 17.66
CA ILE A 7 -6.23 22.69 16.70
C ILE A 7 -5.58 23.99 17.19
N ARG A 8 -5.71 24.30 18.48
CA ARG A 8 -5.07 25.50 19.08
C ARG A 8 -3.56 25.41 19.02
N ALA A 9 -2.99 24.24 19.34
CA ALA A 9 -1.55 24.02 19.23
C ALA A 9 -1.04 24.20 17.81
N ALA A 10 -1.74 23.65 16.82
CA ALA A 10 -1.39 23.83 15.40
C ALA A 10 -1.38 25.31 15.00
N ARG A 11 -2.39 26.08 15.44
CA ARG A 11 -2.46 27.51 15.16
C ARG A 11 -1.37 28.31 15.88
N ALA A 12 -1.01 27.94 17.09
CA ALA A 12 0.03 28.61 17.87
C ALA A 12 1.42 28.47 17.23
N ILE A 13 1.66 27.44 16.43
CA ILE A 13 2.92 27.21 15.69
C ILE A 13 2.82 27.62 14.20
N GLY A 14 1.77 28.40 13.82
CA GLY A 14 1.69 29.08 12.52
C GLY A 14 0.87 28.38 11.45
N PHE A 15 0.17 27.28 11.75
CA PHE A 15 -0.70 26.60 10.79
C PHE A 15 -2.16 27.07 10.91
N THR A 16 -2.92 27.04 9.82
CA THR A 16 -4.34 27.39 9.83
C THR A 16 -5.20 26.42 10.63
N GLY A 17 -4.71 25.18 10.82
CA GLY A 17 -5.37 24.14 11.58
C GLY A 17 -4.61 22.82 11.59
N PHE A 18 -5.21 21.80 12.22
CA PHE A 18 -4.57 20.49 12.36
C PHE A 18 -4.34 19.77 11.04
N THR A 19 -5.21 19.99 10.05
CA THR A 19 -5.07 19.36 8.72
C THR A 19 -3.80 19.85 8.02
N GLU A 20 -3.54 21.14 8.04
CA GLU A 20 -2.32 21.71 7.46
C GLU A 20 -1.07 21.25 8.20
N LEU A 21 -1.08 21.29 9.54
CA LEU A 21 0.01 20.75 10.34
C LEU A 21 0.29 19.27 10.00
N LYS A 22 -0.75 18.47 9.83
CA LYS A 22 -0.62 17.05 9.46
C LYS A 22 0.01 16.86 8.09
N ILE A 23 -0.34 17.72 7.12
CA ILE A 23 0.24 17.71 5.77
C ILE A 23 1.72 18.12 5.83
N GLU A 24 2.08 19.15 6.61
CA GLU A 24 3.47 19.57 6.73
C GLU A 24 4.35 18.54 7.48
N ILE A 25 3.83 17.94 8.54
CA ILE A 25 4.53 16.81 9.19
C ILE A 25 4.72 15.63 8.22
N ALA A 26 3.71 15.35 7.41
CA ALA A 26 3.79 14.31 6.40
C ALA A 26 4.81 14.68 5.31
N ARG A 27 4.89 15.94 4.87
CA ARG A 27 5.94 16.45 3.96
C ARG A 27 7.32 16.28 4.56
N ALA A 28 7.52 16.74 5.79
CA ALA A 28 8.79 16.63 6.48
C ALA A 28 9.27 15.18 6.67
N ARG A 29 8.35 14.22 6.73
CA ARG A 29 8.64 12.79 6.84
C ARG A 29 8.69 12.06 5.49
N GLY A 30 8.64 12.76 4.36
CA GLY A 30 8.60 12.17 3.03
C GLY A 30 7.28 11.47 2.67
N THR A 31 6.27 11.49 3.56
CA THR A 31 4.98 10.82 3.33
C THR A 31 3.95 11.71 2.62
N ALA A 32 4.18 13.02 2.54
CA ALA A 32 3.25 13.96 1.90
C ALA A 32 3.41 14.02 0.38
N GLN A 33 4.47 13.49 -0.17
CA GLN A 33 4.61 13.35 -1.63
C GLN A 33 3.48 12.50 -2.24
N PHE A 34 2.76 11.73 -1.40
CA PHE A 34 1.56 11.01 -1.82
C PHE A 34 0.44 11.94 -2.32
N PHE A 35 0.39 13.18 -1.82
CA PHE A 35 -0.65 14.17 -2.17
C PHE A 35 -0.11 15.38 -2.94
N ALA A 36 1.20 15.49 -3.11
CA ALA A 36 1.78 16.55 -3.91
C ALA A 36 1.67 16.19 -5.40
N PRO A 37 1.23 17.12 -6.27
CA PRO A 37 1.40 16.93 -7.70
C PRO A 37 2.90 16.77 -7.99
N PRO A 38 3.28 15.98 -9.00
CA PRO A 38 4.68 15.91 -9.43
C PRO A 38 5.22 17.34 -9.71
N GLU A 39 6.41 17.65 -9.23
CA GLU A 39 7.05 18.96 -9.44
C GLU A 39 7.14 19.35 -10.93
N VAL A 40 7.02 18.38 -11.82
CA VAL A 40 7.13 18.54 -13.28
C VAL A 40 5.80 18.89 -13.96
N LEU A 41 4.66 18.76 -13.27
CA LEU A 41 3.36 19.18 -13.80
C LEU A 41 3.10 20.66 -13.46
N THR A 42 3.88 21.55 -14.04
CA THR A 42 3.57 22.98 -14.04
C THR A 42 2.44 23.27 -15.03
N ALA A 43 1.75 24.39 -14.85
CA ALA A 43 0.68 24.79 -15.77
C ALA A 43 1.17 24.92 -17.22
N ASP A 44 2.48 25.09 -17.43
CA ASP A 44 3.14 25.28 -18.72
C ASP A 44 3.68 23.96 -19.31
N ALA A 45 3.45 22.82 -18.64
CA ALA A 45 3.97 21.53 -19.11
C ALA A 45 3.32 21.14 -20.45
N THR A 46 4.14 20.81 -21.43
CA THR A 46 3.67 20.28 -22.70
C THR A 46 3.25 18.80 -22.55
N LEU A 47 2.36 18.32 -23.40
CA LEU A 47 1.98 16.90 -23.41
C LEU A 47 3.20 15.97 -23.59
N ALA A 48 4.18 16.40 -24.38
CA ALA A 48 5.42 15.65 -24.58
C ALA A 48 6.22 15.55 -23.27
N SER A 49 6.38 16.64 -22.51
CA SER A 49 7.10 16.62 -21.24
C SER A 49 6.38 15.81 -20.17
N VAL A 50 5.05 15.85 -20.16
CA VAL A 50 4.24 14.99 -19.25
C VAL A 50 4.44 13.52 -19.57
N LEU A 51 4.39 13.15 -20.85
CA LEU A 51 4.59 11.77 -21.30
C LEU A 51 6.00 11.26 -20.93
N GLU A 52 7.04 12.03 -21.26
CA GLU A 52 8.43 11.68 -20.96
C GLU A 52 8.65 11.48 -19.46
N THR A 53 8.14 12.40 -18.65
CA THR A 53 8.25 12.35 -17.20
C THR A 53 7.52 11.13 -16.62
N SER A 54 6.34 10.81 -17.15
CA SER A 54 5.57 9.66 -16.71
C SER A 54 6.28 8.34 -17.05
N ILE A 55 6.87 8.24 -18.24
CA ILE A 55 7.66 7.06 -18.64
C ILE A 55 8.90 6.94 -17.76
N ARG A 56 9.64 8.03 -17.56
CA ARG A 56 10.86 8.02 -16.74
C ARG A 56 10.56 7.59 -15.31
N ALA A 57 9.53 8.16 -14.70
CA ALA A 57 9.13 7.77 -13.35
C ALA A 57 8.71 6.29 -13.24
N GLY A 58 8.08 5.74 -14.28
CA GLY A 58 7.78 4.30 -14.34
C GLY A 58 9.05 3.44 -14.40
N VAL A 59 10.00 3.82 -15.25
CA VAL A 59 11.30 3.13 -15.37
C VAL A 59 12.09 3.21 -14.06
N ASP A 60 12.14 4.39 -13.45
CA ASP A 60 12.85 4.59 -12.17
C ASP A 60 12.23 3.75 -11.05
N ALA A 61 10.88 3.66 -11.00
CA ALA A 61 10.18 2.82 -10.03
C ALA A 61 10.50 1.33 -10.19
N LEU A 62 10.50 0.83 -11.43
CA LEU A 62 10.86 -0.56 -11.72
C LEU A 62 12.32 -0.86 -11.39
N THR A 63 13.22 0.07 -11.74
CA THR A 63 14.64 -0.08 -11.43
C THR A 63 14.90 -0.09 -9.93
N ALA A 64 14.23 0.79 -9.19
CA ALA A 64 14.33 0.84 -7.72
C ALA A 64 13.81 -0.44 -7.06
N LEU A 65 12.79 -1.09 -7.65
CA LEU A 65 12.20 -2.32 -7.13
C LEU A 65 13.23 -3.46 -7.03
N SER A 66 14.12 -3.59 -8.00
CA SER A 66 15.13 -4.64 -8.01
C SER A 66 16.12 -4.58 -6.83
N GLY A 67 16.26 -3.40 -6.21
CA GLY A 67 17.10 -3.21 -5.02
C GLY A 67 16.32 -3.10 -3.71
N ALA A 68 14.98 -2.99 -3.77
CA ALA A 68 14.13 -2.79 -2.60
C ALA A 68 13.54 -4.11 -2.07
N ILE A 69 13.24 -5.06 -2.95
CA ILE A 69 12.66 -6.34 -2.56
C ILE A 69 13.75 -7.26 -2.01
N GLU A 70 13.55 -7.74 -0.80
CA GLU A 70 14.36 -8.81 -0.23
C GLU A 70 13.96 -10.16 -0.84
N ILE A 71 14.90 -10.84 -1.47
CA ILE A 71 14.63 -12.13 -2.17
C ILE A 71 14.12 -13.18 -1.19
N SER A 72 14.64 -13.22 0.03
CA SER A 72 14.16 -14.15 1.07
C SER A 72 12.70 -13.92 1.44
N ALA A 73 12.27 -12.66 1.52
CA ALA A 73 10.86 -12.34 1.77
C ALA A 73 9.96 -12.73 0.58
N LEU A 74 10.48 -12.59 -0.64
CA LEU A 74 9.75 -13.03 -1.83
C LEU A 74 9.61 -14.56 -1.86
N ASP A 75 10.67 -15.31 -1.56
CA ASP A 75 10.64 -16.78 -1.46
C ASP A 75 9.62 -17.23 -0.42
N GLU A 76 9.62 -16.62 0.77
CA GLU A 76 8.66 -16.93 1.83
C GLU A 76 7.20 -16.62 1.41
N ALA A 77 6.99 -15.49 0.70
CA ALA A 77 5.66 -15.17 0.17
C ALA A 77 5.19 -16.19 -0.88
N VAL A 78 6.09 -16.66 -1.74
CA VAL A 78 5.80 -17.71 -2.74
C VAL A 78 5.44 -19.02 -2.04
N ASP A 79 6.18 -19.44 -1.03
CA ASP A 79 5.92 -20.67 -0.26
C ASP A 79 4.55 -20.60 0.43
N LEU A 80 4.21 -19.47 1.05
CA LEU A 80 2.89 -19.25 1.64
C LEU A 80 1.76 -19.36 0.60
N ILE A 81 1.93 -18.74 -0.57
CA ILE A 81 0.92 -18.77 -1.63
C ILE A 81 0.78 -20.17 -2.22
N GLN A 82 1.87 -20.89 -2.46
CA GLN A 82 1.85 -22.24 -3.02
C GLN A 82 1.21 -23.27 -2.09
N SER A 83 1.41 -23.12 -0.78
CA SER A 83 0.83 -23.99 0.24
C SER A 83 -0.59 -23.60 0.64
N ALA A 84 -1.07 -22.45 0.17
CA ALA A 84 -2.37 -21.93 0.58
C ALA A 84 -3.53 -22.76 0.04
N ARG A 85 -4.52 -23.00 0.88
CA ARG A 85 -5.82 -23.54 0.47
C ARG A 85 -6.55 -22.54 -0.46
N GLN A 86 -6.46 -21.27 -0.14
CA GLN A 86 -6.98 -20.14 -0.92
C GLN A 86 -6.25 -18.84 -0.55
N VAL A 87 -6.19 -17.92 -1.49
CA VAL A 87 -5.57 -16.61 -1.30
C VAL A 87 -6.62 -15.51 -1.46
N PHE A 88 -6.73 -14.66 -0.46
CA PHE A 88 -7.51 -13.43 -0.52
C PHE A 88 -6.60 -12.25 -0.82
N ALA A 89 -7.13 -11.22 -1.48
CA ALA A 89 -6.41 -9.97 -1.60
C ALA A 89 -7.33 -8.78 -1.32
N PHE A 90 -6.81 -7.84 -0.56
CA PHE A 90 -7.49 -6.60 -0.21
C PHE A 90 -6.56 -5.40 -0.30
N GLY A 91 -7.11 -4.28 -0.76
CA GLY A 91 -6.49 -2.97 -0.73
C GLY A 91 -7.58 -1.90 -0.73
N ALA A 92 -7.34 -0.78 -0.06
CA ALA A 92 -8.27 0.34 -0.01
C ALA A 92 -7.91 1.42 -1.05
N GLY A 93 -8.92 2.05 -1.68
CA GLY A 93 -8.73 3.10 -2.66
C GLY A 93 -7.88 2.65 -3.86
N PRO A 94 -6.81 3.38 -4.24
CA PRO A 94 -5.92 3.00 -5.36
C PRO A 94 -5.28 1.62 -5.19
N SER A 95 -5.04 1.17 -3.96
CA SER A 95 -4.48 -0.15 -3.67
C SER A 95 -5.44 -1.30 -4.01
N ALA A 96 -6.74 -1.04 -4.14
CA ALA A 96 -7.72 -2.05 -4.53
C ALA A 96 -7.47 -2.56 -5.97
N THR A 97 -7.03 -1.69 -6.87
CA THR A 97 -6.66 -2.09 -8.25
C THR A 97 -5.44 -3.02 -8.26
N VAL A 98 -4.47 -2.76 -7.40
CA VAL A 98 -3.27 -3.60 -7.27
C VAL A 98 -3.65 -4.98 -6.70
N ALA A 99 -4.47 -5.00 -5.65
CA ALA A 99 -4.97 -6.26 -5.07
C ALA A 99 -5.78 -7.07 -6.10
N ALA A 100 -6.61 -6.43 -6.92
CA ALA A 100 -7.37 -7.09 -7.97
C ALA A 100 -6.47 -7.65 -9.09
N ASP A 101 -5.43 -6.93 -9.49
CA ASP A 101 -4.46 -7.39 -10.48
C ASP A 101 -3.65 -8.59 -9.94
N ALA A 102 -3.22 -8.55 -8.69
CA ALA A 102 -2.56 -9.69 -8.04
C ALA A 102 -3.45 -10.95 -8.07
N VAL A 103 -4.73 -10.82 -7.72
CA VAL A 103 -5.71 -11.92 -7.82
C VAL A 103 -5.80 -12.45 -9.25
N PHE A 104 -5.90 -11.58 -10.23
CA PHE A 104 -5.98 -12.00 -11.63
C PHE A 104 -4.73 -12.80 -12.06
N ARG A 105 -3.54 -12.31 -11.73
CA ARG A 105 -2.27 -12.99 -12.06
C ARG A 105 -2.11 -14.33 -11.34
N LEU A 106 -2.38 -14.37 -10.04
CA LEU A 106 -2.32 -15.62 -9.28
C LEU A 106 -3.31 -16.65 -9.80
N ARG A 107 -4.51 -16.20 -10.20
CA ARG A 107 -5.52 -17.08 -10.80
C ARG A 107 -5.06 -17.67 -12.12
N THR A 108 -4.35 -16.90 -12.96
CA THR A 108 -3.77 -17.43 -14.20
C THR A 108 -2.63 -18.42 -13.94
N ALA A 109 -2.00 -18.35 -12.78
CA ALA A 109 -1.01 -19.32 -12.30
C ALA A 109 -1.62 -20.55 -11.61
N GLY A 110 -2.97 -20.65 -11.56
CA GLY A 110 -3.66 -21.80 -10.99
C GLY A 110 -3.97 -21.71 -9.49
N VAL A 111 -3.71 -20.55 -8.85
CA VAL A 111 -3.99 -20.36 -7.43
C VAL A 111 -5.48 -20.03 -7.22
N ILE A 112 -6.11 -20.68 -6.24
CA ILE A 112 -7.49 -20.33 -5.85
C ILE A 112 -7.47 -18.98 -5.14
N THR A 113 -8.05 -17.97 -5.78
CA THR A 113 -7.99 -16.59 -5.27
C THR A 113 -9.35 -15.92 -5.23
N VAL A 114 -9.55 -15.04 -4.25
CA VAL A 114 -10.75 -14.22 -4.10
C VAL A 114 -10.34 -12.75 -3.93
N SER A 115 -10.93 -11.87 -4.77
CA SER A 115 -10.81 -10.42 -4.60
C SER A 115 -12.08 -9.88 -3.96
N ILE A 116 -11.92 -9.06 -2.93
CA ILE A 116 -13.02 -8.38 -2.27
C ILE A 116 -12.68 -6.89 -2.23
N GLN A 117 -13.54 -6.09 -2.86
CA GLN A 117 -13.26 -4.67 -3.07
C GLN A 117 -13.91 -3.76 -2.01
N ASP A 118 -15.04 -4.16 -1.45
CA ASP A 118 -15.69 -3.36 -0.41
C ASP A 118 -15.25 -3.79 1.00
N TYR A 119 -15.20 -2.80 1.88
CA TYR A 119 -14.70 -2.98 3.24
C TYR A 119 -15.52 -3.97 4.07
N LEU A 120 -16.86 -3.92 3.96
CA LEU A 120 -17.73 -4.75 4.80
C LEU A 120 -17.60 -6.23 4.42
N SER A 121 -17.67 -6.53 3.13
CA SER A 121 -17.45 -7.88 2.61
C SER A 121 -16.05 -8.40 2.92
N ALA A 122 -15.03 -7.54 2.82
CA ALA A 122 -13.65 -7.90 3.17
C ALA A 122 -13.50 -8.19 4.67
N MET A 123 -14.15 -7.44 5.54
CA MET A 123 -14.13 -7.68 6.98
C MET A 123 -14.81 -9.00 7.35
N ILE A 124 -15.94 -9.31 6.70
CA ILE A 124 -16.63 -10.60 6.90
C ILE A 124 -15.74 -11.74 6.44
N ALA A 125 -15.18 -11.63 5.24
CA ALA A 125 -14.30 -12.64 4.67
C ALA A 125 -13.05 -12.86 5.53
N ALA A 126 -12.39 -11.78 5.98
CA ALA A 126 -11.20 -11.87 6.83
C ALA A 126 -11.44 -12.67 8.12
N ARG A 127 -12.62 -12.52 8.73
CA ARG A 127 -13.02 -13.28 9.93
C ARG A 127 -13.35 -14.73 9.65
N LEU A 128 -13.64 -15.10 8.41
CA LEU A 128 -13.93 -16.47 7.99
C LEU A 128 -12.69 -17.20 7.48
N LEU A 129 -11.56 -16.53 7.37
CA LEU A 129 -10.29 -17.18 7.08
C LEU A 129 -9.83 -18.05 8.25
N GLY A 130 -8.85 -18.88 8.00
CA GLY A 130 -8.29 -19.76 9.02
C GLY A 130 -6.90 -20.26 8.65
N PRO A 131 -6.35 -21.16 9.45
CA PRO A 131 -5.06 -21.80 9.15
C PRO A 131 -5.07 -22.45 7.77
N GLY A 132 -4.00 -22.20 7.00
CA GLY A 132 -3.88 -22.63 5.61
C GLY A 132 -4.50 -21.68 4.58
N ASP A 133 -5.14 -20.59 5.00
CA ASP A 133 -5.52 -19.48 4.12
C ASP A 133 -4.45 -18.39 4.14
N VAL A 134 -4.33 -17.68 3.03
CA VAL A 134 -3.43 -16.51 2.91
C VAL A 134 -4.24 -15.28 2.56
N ILE A 135 -3.90 -14.15 3.17
CA ILE A 135 -4.39 -12.84 2.76
C ILE A 135 -3.23 -11.95 2.31
N ILE A 136 -3.35 -11.41 1.10
CA ILE A 136 -2.45 -10.37 0.59
C ILE A 136 -3.12 -9.02 0.85
N VAL A 137 -2.45 -8.16 1.62
CA VAL A 137 -2.95 -6.83 1.95
C VAL A 137 -2.04 -5.77 1.35
N VAL A 138 -2.61 -4.96 0.46
CA VAL A 138 -1.89 -3.91 -0.23
C VAL A 138 -2.18 -2.55 0.40
N SER A 139 -1.15 -1.86 0.85
CA SER A 139 -1.26 -0.51 1.40
C SER A 139 0.03 0.26 1.20
N SER A 140 0.02 1.29 0.36
CA SER A 140 1.21 2.12 0.07
C SER A 140 1.86 2.67 1.34
N THR A 141 1.08 3.15 2.31
CA THR A 141 1.59 3.69 3.57
C THR A 141 1.68 2.68 4.70
N GLY A 142 1.03 1.51 4.55
CA GLY A 142 0.89 0.53 5.63
C GLY A 142 0.17 1.03 6.89
N ARG A 143 -0.57 2.16 6.79
CA ARG A 143 -1.18 2.88 7.93
C ARG A 143 -2.67 3.16 7.78
N THR A 144 -3.28 2.72 6.69
CA THR A 144 -4.71 2.93 6.42
C THR A 144 -5.55 2.11 7.40
N SER A 145 -6.37 2.76 8.20
CA SER A 145 -7.12 2.12 9.29
C SER A 145 -8.01 0.98 8.84
N SER A 146 -8.74 1.14 7.72
CA SER A 146 -9.58 0.07 7.16
C SER A 146 -8.75 -1.15 6.75
N THR A 147 -7.58 -0.92 6.16
CA THR A 147 -6.66 -1.98 5.75
C THR A 147 -6.07 -2.72 6.96
N LEU A 148 -5.67 -1.98 8.00
CA LEU A 148 -5.16 -2.56 9.24
C LEU A 148 -6.23 -3.39 9.96
N SER A 149 -7.48 -2.92 9.99
CA SER A 149 -8.57 -3.68 10.62
C SER A 149 -8.83 -5.02 9.92
N ILE A 150 -8.71 -5.08 8.60
CA ILE A 150 -8.86 -6.32 7.83
C ILE A 150 -7.68 -7.25 8.05
N ALA A 151 -6.45 -6.71 8.04
CA ALA A 151 -5.23 -7.46 8.33
C ALA A 151 -5.28 -8.11 9.72
N ASP A 152 -5.66 -7.33 10.74
CA ASP A 152 -5.80 -7.80 12.11
C ASP A 152 -6.89 -8.88 12.24
N ALA A 153 -8.04 -8.69 11.60
CA ALA A 153 -9.12 -9.67 11.61
C ALA A 153 -8.69 -11.01 10.98
N ALA A 154 -7.98 -10.98 9.85
CA ALA A 154 -7.49 -12.17 9.17
C ALA A 154 -6.39 -12.88 9.98
N SER A 155 -5.44 -12.14 10.53
CA SER A 155 -4.40 -12.67 11.39
C SER A 155 -4.97 -13.30 12.66
N SER A 156 -5.94 -12.63 13.31
CA SER A 156 -6.65 -13.15 14.48
C SER A 156 -7.44 -14.42 14.19
N ALA A 157 -7.89 -14.60 12.95
CA ALA A 157 -8.56 -15.82 12.48
C ALA A 157 -7.57 -16.96 12.14
N GLY A 158 -6.26 -16.69 12.16
CA GLY A 158 -5.21 -17.69 11.92
C GLY A 158 -4.73 -17.79 10.47
N ALA A 159 -5.14 -16.87 9.59
CA ALA A 159 -4.62 -16.79 8.24
C ALA A 159 -3.20 -16.21 8.21
N SER A 160 -2.39 -16.63 7.24
CA SER A 160 -1.10 -16.02 6.98
C SER A 160 -1.29 -14.71 6.22
N LEU A 161 -0.58 -13.67 6.64
CA LEU A 161 -0.67 -12.31 6.11
C LEU A 161 0.58 -11.94 5.33
N ILE A 162 0.43 -11.63 4.04
CA ILE A 162 1.45 -11.03 3.20
C ILE A 162 1.11 -9.54 3.03
N ALA A 163 2.00 -8.66 3.46
CA ALA A 163 1.86 -7.22 3.27
C ALA A 163 2.64 -6.75 2.03
N ILE A 164 2.01 -5.95 1.18
CA ILE A 164 2.68 -5.20 0.11
C ILE A 164 2.58 -3.72 0.45
N THR A 165 3.73 -3.08 0.67
CA THR A 165 3.79 -1.68 1.13
C THR A 165 4.99 -0.95 0.50
N ASN A 166 4.93 0.38 0.46
CA ASN A 166 6.05 1.20 -0.01
C ASN A 166 7.01 1.62 1.12
N GLN A 167 6.75 1.24 2.37
CA GLN A 167 7.51 1.72 3.51
C GLN A 167 7.84 0.58 4.48
N TYR A 168 9.06 0.62 5.01
CA TYR A 168 9.46 -0.19 6.16
C TYR A 168 8.80 0.34 7.46
N ASP A 169 8.85 -0.44 8.51
CA ASP A 169 8.41 -0.07 9.88
C ASP A 169 6.97 0.48 9.93
N THR A 170 6.07 -0.14 9.19
CA THR A 170 4.65 0.22 9.22
C THR A 170 3.86 -0.71 10.14
N PRO A 171 2.72 -0.25 10.70
CA PRO A 171 1.84 -1.13 11.45
C PRO A 171 1.39 -2.37 10.66
N LEU A 172 1.19 -2.25 9.33
CA LEU A 172 0.86 -3.39 8.49
C LEU A 172 2.03 -4.39 8.39
N ALA A 173 3.26 -3.90 8.22
CA ALA A 173 4.44 -4.75 8.18
C ALA A 173 4.66 -5.50 9.51
N THR A 174 4.34 -4.86 10.63
CA THR A 174 4.43 -5.49 11.97
C THR A 174 3.40 -6.62 12.17
N LEU A 175 2.22 -6.51 11.54
CA LEU A 175 1.19 -7.54 11.60
C LEU A 175 1.46 -8.71 10.65
N ALA A 176 2.22 -8.49 9.59
CA ALA A 176 2.42 -9.46 8.53
C ALA A 176 3.40 -10.58 8.90
N ASN A 177 3.13 -11.78 8.40
CA ASN A 177 4.10 -12.87 8.41
C ASN A 177 5.25 -12.55 7.45
N VAL A 178 4.91 -11.98 6.28
CA VAL A 178 5.88 -11.56 5.28
C VAL A 178 5.53 -10.15 4.79
N SER A 179 6.54 -9.29 4.66
CA SER A 179 6.37 -7.94 4.13
C SER A 179 7.21 -7.74 2.88
N LEU A 180 6.54 -7.49 1.76
CA LEU A 180 7.17 -7.10 0.51
C LEU A 180 7.18 -5.56 0.44
N VAL A 181 8.34 -4.96 0.65
CA VAL A 181 8.51 -3.52 0.55
C VAL A 181 8.93 -3.18 -0.87
N VAL A 182 8.00 -2.58 -1.63
CA VAL A 182 8.15 -2.29 -3.07
C VAL A 182 8.50 -0.84 -3.37
N GLY A 183 8.68 0.00 -2.36
CA GLY A 183 8.94 1.42 -2.47
C GLY A 183 10.31 1.79 -1.94
N GLY A 184 11.18 2.28 -2.80
CA GLY A 184 12.46 2.94 -2.41
C GLY A 184 12.42 4.45 -2.58
N MET A 185 11.51 4.99 -3.39
CA MET A 185 11.32 6.42 -3.63
C MET A 185 9.86 6.82 -3.45
N PRO A 186 9.60 7.99 -2.87
CA PRO A 186 8.26 8.54 -2.78
C PRO A 186 7.79 8.95 -4.19
N LEU A 187 6.97 8.11 -4.81
CA LEU A 187 6.32 8.43 -6.07
C LEU A 187 5.00 9.16 -5.82
N PRO A 188 4.57 10.08 -6.69
CA PRO A 188 3.23 10.63 -6.67
C PRO A 188 2.17 9.52 -6.63
N ALA A 189 1.03 9.75 -5.97
CA ALA A 189 0.01 8.72 -5.71
C ALA A 189 -0.42 7.93 -6.95
N GLN A 190 -0.49 8.60 -8.11
CA GLN A 190 -0.83 7.99 -9.40
C GLN A 190 0.28 7.06 -9.95
N MET A 191 1.54 7.32 -9.58
CA MET A 191 2.71 6.55 -10.01
C MET A 191 3.07 5.45 -9.00
N ALA A 192 2.84 5.66 -7.71
CA ALA A 192 2.98 4.61 -6.71
C ALA A 192 2.08 3.40 -7.01
N ALA A 193 0.86 3.66 -7.50
CA ALA A 193 -0.04 2.61 -7.98
C ALA A 193 0.49 1.88 -9.23
N ALA A 194 1.28 2.53 -10.08
CA ALA A 194 1.90 1.89 -11.25
C ALA A 194 3.08 0.98 -10.85
N GLY A 195 3.95 1.42 -9.95
CA GLY A 195 5.06 0.61 -9.42
C GLY A 195 4.57 -0.67 -8.76
N SER A 196 3.54 -0.59 -7.92
CA SER A 196 2.94 -1.75 -7.26
C SER A 196 2.20 -2.71 -8.22
N ARG A 197 1.85 -2.28 -9.43
CA ARG A 197 1.21 -3.14 -10.45
C ARG A 197 2.21 -3.98 -11.22
N LEU A 198 3.47 -3.62 -11.18
CA LEU A 198 4.52 -4.23 -11.97
C LEU A 198 5.40 -5.18 -11.13
N ALA A 199 5.26 -5.13 -9.81
CA ALA A 199 5.83 -6.09 -8.86
C ALA A 199 4.91 -7.27 -8.63
#